data_fd617b62e4c26563f88e5bb37f555eb7
#
_entry.id   fd617b62e4c26563f88e5bb37f555eb7
#
_cell.length_a   1.000
_cell.length_b   1.000
_cell.length_c   1.000
_cell.angle_alpha   90.00
_cell.angle_beta   90.00
_cell.angle_gamma   90.00
#
_symmetry.space_group_name_H-M   'P 1'
#
loop_
_entity.id
_entity.type
_entity.pdbx_description
1 polymer ?
#
loop_
_entity_poly.entity_id
_entity_poly.type
_entity_poly.pdbx_seq_one_letter_code
_entity_poly.pdbx_strand_id
1 'polypeptide(L)'
;EGETAYCVDINTNFKNGYKTRADASTRMSYDQISVVALSLEYVKQYAQSHSELNYKQVYLLEQCVVWQRLSVHLGWQCDNVRASYDEISKAVQDEVYAGAKAFASENKERYECGGYIYSGEGQDIGQFWAKLAVGNATLKKASSNASITDGNGLYSIAGATYGVYSDKDCTKQLATLTTDNSGNTDVVEVKAGTV
;
A
#
# COMPACT_ATOMS: atom_id res chain seq x y z
N GLU A 1 8.81 11.13 -14.47
CA GLU A 1 9.75 10.24 -13.75
C GLU A 1 9.33 8.82 -14.04
N GLY A 2 10.30 7.97 -14.45
CA GLY A 2 10.03 6.57 -14.74
C GLY A 2 9.77 5.78 -13.45
N GLU A 3 8.92 4.77 -13.52
CA GLU A 3 8.67 3.87 -12.40
C GLU A 3 9.83 2.86 -12.26
N THR A 4 10.21 2.52 -11.03
CA THR A 4 11.31 1.59 -10.76
C THR A 4 10.92 0.16 -11.08
N ALA A 5 11.80 -0.57 -11.72
CA ALA A 5 11.65 -2.00 -12.00
C ALA A 5 12.80 -2.78 -11.34
N TYR A 6 12.50 -4.02 -10.95
CA TYR A 6 13.39 -4.88 -10.18
C TYR A 6 13.63 -6.19 -10.93
N CYS A 7 14.82 -6.74 -10.77
CA CYS A 7 15.10 -8.09 -11.19
C CYS A 7 14.22 -9.09 -10.41
N VAL A 8 13.51 -9.95 -11.14
CA VAL A 8 12.69 -11.01 -10.55
C VAL A 8 13.22 -12.42 -10.84
N ASP A 9 14.27 -12.52 -11.65
CA ASP A 9 14.95 -13.77 -11.98
C ASP A 9 16.44 -13.66 -11.63
N ILE A 10 16.80 -14.11 -10.44
CA ILE A 10 18.16 -14.01 -9.88
C ILE A 10 19.18 -14.90 -10.62
N ASN A 11 18.73 -15.93 -11.34
CA ASN A 11 19.59 -16.91 -11.98
C ASN A 11 19.92 -16.57 -13.44
N THR A 12 19.36 -15.51 -13.96
CA THR A 12 19.50 -15.13 -15.37
C THR A 12 20.16 -13.75 -15.49
N ASN A 13 21.19 -13.66 -16.34
CA ASN A 13 21.87 -12.39 -16.58
C ASN A 13 20.97 -11.39 -17.32
N PHE A 14 21.03 -10.14 -16.92
CA PHE A 14 20.36 -9.07 -17.64
C PHE A 14 20.91 -8.94 -19.06
N LYS A 15 20.02 -8.83 -20.04
CA LYS A 15 20.33 -8.48 -21.43
C LYS A 15 19.49 -7.29 -21.85
N ASN A 16 20.11 -6.37 -22.56
CA ASN A 16 19.39 -5.31 -23.24
C ASN A 16 18.55 -5.89 -24.38
N GLY A 17 17.34 -5.41 -24.55
CA GLY A 17 16.45 -5.84 -25.60
C GLY A 17 15.00 -5.47 -25.33
N TYR A 18 14.16 -5.75 -26.29
CA TYR A 18 12.72 -5.57 -26.12
C TYR A 18 12.17 -6.61 -25.14
N LYS A 19 11.32 -6.14 -24.24
CA LYS A 19 10.60 -6.99 -23.30
C LYS A 19 9.09 -6.81 -23.49
N THR A 20 8.37 -7.92 -23.43
CA THR A 20 6.91 -7.91 -23.47
C THR A 20 6.39 -7.75 -22.07
N ARG A 21 5.53 -6.74 -21.87
CA ARG A 21 4.83 -6.51 -20.61
C ARG A 21 3.60 -7.40 -20.49
N ALA A 22 3.46 -8.08 -19.37
CA ALA A 22 2.27 -8.79 -18.97
C ALA A 22 1.85 -8.38 -17.56
N ASP A 23 0.57 -8.49 -17.22
CA ASP A 23 0.10 -8.34 -15.85
C ASP A 23 0.75 -9.43 -14.98
N ALA A 24 1.20 -9.05 -13.77
CA ALA A 24 1.88 -9.97 -12.87
C ALA A 24 0.97 -11.16 -12.47
N SER A 25 -0.35 -10.96 -12.42
CA SER A 25 -1.33 -12.01 -12.12
C SER A 25 -1.34 -13.18 -13.12
N THR A 26 -0.74 -13.01 -14.29
CA THR A 26 -0.55 -14.11 -15.25
C THR A 26 0.49 -15.15 -14.81
N ARG A 27 1.34 -14.81 -13.84
CA ARG A 27 2.45 -15.64 -13.35
C ARG A 27 2.52 -15.80 -11.84
N MET A 28 1.86 -14.93 -11.10
CA MET A 28 1.92 -14.85 -9.65
C MET A 28 0.50 -14.79 -9.07
N SER A 29 0.29 -15.41 -7.92
CA SER A 29 -0.96 -15.22 -7.18
C SER A 29 -1.03 -13.78 -6.62
N TYR A 30 -2.25 -13.34 -6.30
CA TYR A 30 -2.44 -12.03 -5.65
C TYR A 30 -1.67 -11.93 -4.33
N ASP A 31 -1.59 -13.02 -3.56
CA ASP A 31 -0.79 -13.08 -2.34
C ASP A 31 0.69 -12.81 -2.57
N GLN A 32 1.25 -13.39 -3.62
CA GLN A 32 2.65 -13.18 -4.00
C GLN A 32 2.91 -11.74 -4.42
N ILE A 33 2.04 -11.18 -5.25
CA ILE A 33 2.10 -9.78 -5.69
C ILE A 33 1.99 -8.85 -4.49
N SER A 34 1.03 -9.09 -3.59
CA SER A 34 0.79 -8.26 -2.41
C SER A 34 1.98 -8.23 -1.46
N VAL A 35 2.57 -9.38 -1.18
CA VAL A 35 3.75 -9.46 -0.29
C VAL A 35 4.93 -8.66 -0.85
N VAL A 36 5.19 -8.73 -2.15
CA VAL A 36 6.26 -7.93 -2.79
C VAL A 36 5.92 -6.45 -2.79
N ALA A 37 4.72 -6.10 -3.25
CA ALA A 37 4.28 -4.71 -3.38
C ALA A 37 4.26 -3.96 -2.03
N LEU A 38 3.71 -4.61 -0.98
CA LEU A 38 3.67 -4.04 0.36
C LEU A 38 5.05 -3.92 1.00
N SER A 39 5.92 -4.90 0.75
CA SER A 39 7.31 -4.81 1.23
C SER A 39 8.07 -3.67 0.58
N LEU A 40 7.87 -3.42 -0.71
CA LEU A 40 8.42 -2.26 -1.42
C LEU A 40 7.83 -0.94 -0.91
N GLU A 41 6.52 -0.91 -0.63
CA GLU A 41 5.87 0.26 -0.05
C GLU A 41 6.46 0.61 1.32
N TYR A 42 6.75 -0.39 2.16
CA TYR A 42 7.45 -0.16 3.41
C TYR A 42 8.84 0.45 3.21
N VAL A 43 9.65 -0.06 2.28
CA VAL A 43 10.99 0.49 2.01
C VAL A 43 10.90 1.96 1.58
N LYS A 44 9.91 2.31 0.74
CA LYS A 44 9.66 3.70 0.35
C LYS A 44 9.31 4.59 1.55
N GLN A 45 8.41 4.14 2.43
CA GLN A 45 8.05 4.87 3.65
C GLN A 45 9.24 5.01 4.61
N TYR A 46 10.03 3.96 4.77
CA TYR A 46 11.25 3.98 5.55
C TYR A 46 12.23 5.02 5.01
N ALA A 47 12.48 5.04 3.71
CA ALA A 47 13.38 6.00 3.08
C ALA A 47 12.91 7.46 3.22
N GLN A 48 11.59 7.72 3.25
CA GLN A 48 11.06 9.06 3.49
C GLN A 48 11.40 9.60 4.89
N SER A 49 11.54 8.73 5.88
CA SER A 49 11.90 9.09 7.25
C SER A 49 13.41 8.99 7.53
N HIS A 50 14.20 8.50 6.57
CA HIS A 50 15.65 8.26 6.67
C HIS A 50 16.37 8.94 5.50
N SER A 51 16.42 10.28 5.55
CA SER A 51 16.99 11.12 4.49
C SER A 51 18.51 10.95 4.28
N GLU A 52 19.18 10.25 5.20
CA GLU A 52 20.60 9.85 5.08
C GLU A 52 20.82 8.74 4.04
N LEU A 53 19.77 8.00 3.67
CA LEU A 53 19.86 6.98 2.62
C LEU A 53 19.83 7.64 1.24
N ASN A 54 20.87 7.41 0.45
CA ASN A 54 20.87 7.86 -0.93
C ASN A 54 20.07 6.92 -1.85
N TYR A 55 19.78 7.37 -3.07
CA TYR A 55 19.00 6.62 -4.05
C TYR A 55 19.53 5.20 -4.30
N LYS A 56 20.87 5.02 -4.40
CA LYS A 56 21.48 3.70 -4.62
C LYS A 56 21.18 2.75 -3.46
N GLN A 57 21.30 3.24 -2.24
CA GLN A 57 21.04 2.45 -1.03
C GLN A 57 19.57 2.02 -0.95
N VAL A 58 18.64 2.94 -1.22
CA VAL A 58 17.21 2.63 -1.27
C VAL A 58 16.92 1.57 -2.32
N TYR A 59 17.44 1.73 -3.55
CA TYR A 59 17.26 0.74 -4.62
C TYR A 59 17.83 -0.64 -4.25
N LEU A 60 19.00 -0.70 -3.59
CA LEU A 60 19.58 -1.96 -3.14
C LEU A 60 18.71 -2.66 -2.08
N LEU A 61 18.12 -1.89 -1.14
CA LEU A 61 17.18 -2.44 -0.17
C LEU A 61 15.92 -2.99 -0.85
N GLU A 62 15.35 -2.23 -1.78
CA GLU A 62 14.19 -2.63 -2.56
C GLU A 62 14.47 -3.91 -3.37
N GLN A 63 15.59 -3.98 -4.07
CA GLN A 63 15.96 -5.15 -4.86
C GLN A 63 16.16 -6.40 -3.99
N CYS A 64 16.80 -6.27 -2.84
CA CYS A 64 16.97 -7.37 -1.89
C CYS A 64 15.63 -7.84 -1.32
N VAL A 65 14.74 -6.90 -0.98
CA VAL A 65 13.38 -7.21 -0.53
C VAL A 65 12.61 -7.99 -1.60
N VAL A 66 12.67 -7.58 -2.85
CA VAL A 66 12.01 -8.31 -3.96
C VAL A 66 12.51 -9.74 -4.03
N TRP A 67 13.82 -9.97 -4.02
CA TRP A 67 14.37 -11.32 -4.07
C TRP A 67 13.99 -12.16 -2.85
N GLN A 68 14.05 -11.61 -1.65
CA GLN A 68 13.64 -12.31 -0.44
C GLN A 68 12.17 -12.72 -0.44
N ARG A 69 11.27 -11.83 -0.92
CA ARG A 69 9.84 -12.12 -0.96
C ARG A 69 9.49 -13.13 -2.06
N LEU A 70 10.13 -13.03 -3.22
CA LEU A 70 9.93 -13.97 -4.32
C LEU A 70 10.54 -15.35 -4.06
N SER A 71 11.64 -15.45 -3.31
CA SER A 71 12.31 -16.74 -3.04
C SER A 71 11.38 -17.75 -2.38
N VAL A 72 10.54 -17.32 -1.47
CA VAL A 72 9.54 -18.17 -0.77
C VAL A 72 8.57 -18.81 -1.76
N HIS A 73 8.29 -18.15 -2.88
CA HIS A 73 7.27 -18.57 -3.84
C HIS A 73 7.84 -19.28 -5.07
N LEU A 74 9.08 -18.97 -5.43
CA LEU A 74 9.73 -19.49 -6.64
C LEU A 74 10.74 -20.61 -6.34
N GLY A 75 10.85 -21.01 -5.07
CA GLY A 75 11.78 -22.06 -4.66
C GLY A 75 13.27 -21.63 -4.68
N TRP A 76 13.54 -20.34 -4.72
CA TRP A 76 14.92 -19.82 -4.66
C TRP A 76 15.37 -19.70 -3.19
N GLN A 77 16.63 -19.92 -2.95
CA GLN A 77 17.22 -19.71 -1.61
C GLN A 77 17.76 -18.27 -1.49
N CYS A 78 16.87 -17.29 -1.50
CA CYS A 78 17.22 -15.87 -1.47
C CYS A 78 16.64 -15.13 -0.23
N ASP A 79 16.13 -15.84 0.73
CA ASP A 79 15.54 -15.31 1.97
C ASP A 79 16.56 -14.56 2.86
N ASN A 80 17.85 -14.81 2.65
CA ASN A 80 18.96 -14.17 3.34
C ASN A 80 19.81 -13.23 2.44
N VAL A 81 19.34 -12.90 1.24
CA VAL A 81 20.04 -11.95 0.35
C VAL A 81 20.19 -10.61 1.07
N ARG A 82 21.38 -10.05 1.00
CA ARG A 82 21.75 -8.75 1.57
C ARG A 82 22.55 -7.94 0.56
N ALA A 83 22.43 -6.62 0.66
CA ALA A 83 23.39 -5.70 0.04
C ALA A 83 24.75 -5.80 0.76
N SER A 84 25.81 -5.32 0.10
CA SER A 84 27.12 -5.21 0.76
C SER A 84 27.03 -4.36 2.03
N TYR A 85 27.62 -4.82 3.11
CA TYR A 85 27.64 -4.09 4.37
C TYR A 85 28.49 -2.81 4.32
N ASP A 86 29.36 -2.69 3.33
CA ASP A 86 30.09 -1.45 3.05
C ASP A 86 29.18 -0.38 2.43
N GLU A 87 28.11 -0.81 1.77
CA GLU A 87 27.11 0.10 1.19
C GLU A 87 25.98 0.44 2.18
N ILE A 88 25.50 -0.56 2.93
CA ILE A 88 24.40 -0.41 3.89
C ILE A 88 24.70 -1.27 5.11
N SER A 89 24.73 -0.68 6.29
CA SER A 89 25.04 -1.41 7.52
C SER A 89 24.08 -2.58 7.75
N LYS A 90 24.58 -3.64 8.39
CA LYS A 90 23.77 -4.80 8.75
C LYS A 90 22.54 -4.42 9.58
N ALA A 91 22.71 -3.48 10.52
CA ALA A 91 21.62 -3.04 11.39
C ALA A 91 20.45 -2.44 10.60
N VAL A 92 20.72 -1.54 9.64
CA VAL A 92 19.70 -0.95 8.76
C VAL A 92 19.04 -2.03 7.91
N GLN A 93 19.80 -2.95 7.35
CA GLN A 93 19.22 -4.03 6.55
C GLN A 93 18.31 -4.94 7.38
N ASP A 94 18.73 -5.34 8.57
CA ASP A 94 17.93 -6.19 9.45
C ASP A 94 16.63 -5.49 9.87
N GLU A 95 16.69 -4.21 10.21
CA GLU A 95 15.51 -3.39 10.53
C GLU A 95 14.54 -3.30 9.36
N VAL A 96 15.04 -2.91 8.17
CA VAL A 96 14.21 -2.74 6.98
C VAL A 96 13.53 -4.06 6.57
N TYR A 97 14.25 -5.17 6.59
CA TYR A 97 13.70 -6.45 6.13
C TYR A 97 12.71 -7.05 7.13
N ALA A 98 12.94 -6.86 8.43
CA ALA A 98 11.97 -7.24 9.46
C ALA A 98 10.71 -6.37 9.37
N GLY A 99 10.89 -5.05 9.23
CA GLY A 99 9.78 -4.12 9.09
C GLY A 99 8.96 -4.34 7.82
N ALA A 100 9.60 -4.58 6.67
CA ALA A 100 8.91 -4.90 5.42
C ALA A 100 8.08 -6.19 5.53
N LYS A 101 8.59 -7.20 6.23
CA LYS A 101 7.85 -8.44 6.49
C LYS A 101 6.63 -8.21 7.37
N ALA A 102 6.78 -7.47 8.46
CA ALA A 102 5.68 -7.15 9.38
C ALA A 102 4.62 -6.30 8.66
N PHE A 103 5.05 -5.23 7.97
CA PHE A 103 4.15 -4.34 7.24
C PHE A 103 3.31 -5.08 6.20
N ALA A 104 3.93 -5.96 5.41
CA ALA A 104 3.22 -6.75 4.41
C ALA A 104 2.17 -7.69 5.05
N SER A 105 2.47 -8.28 6.22
CA SER A 105 1.52 -9.13 6.95
C SER A 105 0.35 -8.34 7.53
N GLU A 106 0.60 -7.16 8.07
CA GLU A 106 -0.38 -6.38 8.83
C GLU A 106 -1.28 -5.50 7.96
N ASN A 107 -0.85 -5.18 6.73
CA ASN A 107 -1.53 -4.19 5.89
C ASN A 107 -2.19 -4.76 4.64
N LYS A 108 -2.26 -6.07 4.47
CA LYS A 108 -2.77 -6.74 3.28
C LYS A 108 -4.19 -6.30 2.90
N GLU A 109 -5.07 -6.16 3.88
CA GLU A 109 -6.47 -5.75 3.68
C GLU A 109 -6.65 -4.23 3.46
N ARG A 110 -5.60 -3.45 3.66
CA ARG A 110 -5.64 -1.98 3.56
C ARG A 110 -5.17 -1.44 2.23
N TYR A 111 -4.58 -2.30 1.39
CA TYR A 111 -3.98 -1.89 0.12
C TYR A 111 -4.50 -2.74 -1.03
N GLU A 112 -4.68 -2.09 -2.16
CA GLU A 112 -4.77 -2.74 -3.46
C GLU A 112 -3.36 -2.86 -4.02
N CYS A 113 -2.99 -4.06 -4.46
CA CYS A 113 -1.66 -4.37 -4.96
C CYS A 113 -1.73 -4.89 -6.39
N GLY A 114 -0.70 -4.57 -7.16
CA GLY A 114 -0.59 -5.05 -8.54
C GLY A 114 0.85 -4.96 -9.04
N GLY A 115 1.04 -5.38 -10.28
CA GLY A 115 2.35 -5.31 -10.90
C GLY A 115 2.34 -5.76 -12.34
N TYR A 116 3.49 -5.59 -12.98
CA TYR A 116 3.77 -6.06 -14.33
C TYR A 116 5.06 -6.85 -14.35
N ILE A 117 5.12 -7.88 -15.18
CA ILE A 117 6.34 -8.62 -15.49
C ILE A 117 6.71 -8.31 -16.95
N TYR A 118 7.95 -7.97 -17.15
CA TYR A 118 8.55 -7.68 -18.45
C TYR A 118 9.49 -8.81 -18.79
N SER A 119 9.12 -9.64 -19.77
CA SER A 119 9.82 -10.84 -20.19
C SER A 119 10.37 -10.71 -21.60
N GLY A 120 11.51 -11.35 -21.86
CA GLY A 120 12.18 -11.35 -23.14
C GLY A 120 13.52 -12.04 -23.06
N GLU A 121 14.50 -11.60 -23.85
CA GLU A 121 15.85 -12.13 -23.72
C GLU A 121 16.47 -11.75 -22.37
N GLY A 122 17.13 -12.72 -21.74
CA GLY A 122 17.78 -12.55 -20.44
C GLY A 122 16.80 -12.44 -19.29
N GLN A 123 17.22 -11.75 -18.24
CA GLN A 123 16.53 -11.65 -16.97
C GLN A 123 15.16 -10.97 -17.09
N ASP A 124 14.13 -11.57 -16.50
CA ASP A 124 12.83 -10.94 -16.33
C ASP A 124 12.92 -9.83 -15.27
N ILE A 125 12.17 -8.75 -15.49
CA ILE A 125 12.06 -7.62 -14.55
C ILE A 125 10.62 -7.42 -14.14
N GLY A 126 10.39 -7.08 -12.89
CA GLY A 126 9.07 -6.84 -12.32
C GLY A 126 8.93 -5.41 -11.82
N GLN A 127 7.74 -4.89 -11.96
CA GLN A 127 7.31 -3.62 -11.43
C GLN A 127 6.10 -3.87 -10.55
N PHE A 128 6.13 -3.39 -9.31
CA PHE A 128 5.06 -3.66 -8.34
C PHE A 128 4.62 -2.36 -7.67
N TRP A 129 3.35 -2.29 -7.34
CA TRP A 129 2.76 -1.15 -6.66
C TRP A 129 1.77 -1.59 -5.57
N ALA A 130 1.67 -0.78 -4.53
CA ALA A 130 0.65 -0.85 -3.49
C ALA A 130 0.00 0.53 -3.34
N LYS A 131 -1.32 0.58 -3.30
CA LYS A 131 -2.10 1.81 -3.10
C LYS A 131 -3.09 1.56 -1.97
N LEU A 132 -3.23 2.52 -1.06
CA LEU A 132 -4.27 2.42 -0.04
C LEU A 132 -5.63 2.21 -0.71
N ALA A 133 -6.33 1.18 -0.28
CA ALA A 133 -7.68 0.90 -0.74
C ALA A 133 -8.59 2.10 -0.45
N VAL A 134 -9.46 2.41 -1.39
CA VAL A 134 -10.44 3.47 -1.26
C VAL A 134 -11.85 2.88 -1.21
N GLY A 135 -12.71 3.52 -0.47
CA GLY A 135 -14.12 3.16 -0.37
C GLY A 135 -15.00 4.39 -0.27
N ASN A 136 -16.28 4.18 -0.26
CA ASN A 136 -17.27 5.24 -0.09
C ASN A 136 -17.86 5.17 1.32
N ALA A 137 -17.92 6.30 2.00
CA ALA A 137 -18.60 6.45 3.28
C ALA A 137 -19.82 7.35 3.15
N THR A 138 -20.90 6.95 3.81
CA THR A 138 -22.11 7.76 4.02
C THR A 138 -22.50 7.67 5.47
N LEU A 139 -23.25 8.66 5.96
CA LEU A 139 -23.80 8.65 7.29
C LEU A 139 -25.31 8.87 7.21
N LYS A 140 -26.06 8.18 8.08
CA LYS A 140 -27.48 8.40 8.26
C LYS A 140 -27.77 8.77 9.71
N LYS A 141 -28.31 9.97 9.92
CA LYS A 141 -28.85 10.40 11.20
C LYS A 141 -30.30 9.94 11.31
N ALA A 142 -30.64 9.29 12.40
CA ALA A 142 -32.00 8.91 12.72
C ALA A 142 -32.34 9.26 14.17
N SER A 143 -33.62 9.41 14.46
CA SER A 143 -34.08 9.55 15.86
C SER A 143 -34.16 8.17 16.50
N SER A 144 -33.71 8.06 17.73
CA SER A 144 -33.92 6.88 18.58
C SER A 144 -35.33 6.88 19.24
N ASN A 145 -36.07 7.99 19.17
CA ASN A 145 -37.40 8.13 19.76
C ASN A 145 -38.27 9.04 18.89
N ALA A 146 -38.89 8.46 17.86
CA ALA A 146 -39.74 9.14 16.90
C ALA A 146 -40.94 9.84 17.58
N SER A 147 -41.47 9.28 18.66
CA SER A 147 -42.61 9.88 19.38
C SER A 147 -42.30 11.24 20.02
N ILE A 148 -41.03 11.55 20.28
CA ILE A 148 -40.59 12.84 20.80
C ILE A 148 -40.14 13.78 19.67
N THR A 149 -39.56 13.23 18.61
CA THR A 149 -38.88 14.02 17.60
C THR A 149 -39.76 14.31 16.36
N ASP A 150 -40.70 13.43 16.03
CA ASP A 150 -41.53 13.62 14.83
C ASP A 150 -42.48 14.80 15.03
N GLY A 151 -42.42 15.74 14.08
CA GLY A 151 -43.22 16.97 14.12
C GLY A 151 -42.74 18.01 15.14
N ASN A 152 -41.66 17.76 15.87
CA ASN A 152 -41.11 18.70 16.84
C ASN A 152 -40.01 19.56 16.20
N GLY A 153 -40.32 20.83 15.94
CA GLY A 153 -39.42 21.77 15.28
C GLY A 153 -38.09 22.05 16.01
N LEU A 154 -37.96 21.59 17.27
CA LEU A 154 -36.71 21.69 18.03
C LEU A 154 -35.69 20.55 17.71
N TYR A 155 -36.17 19.50 17.03
CA TYR A 155 -35.36 18.33 16.68
C TYR A 155 -35.36 18.15 15.16
N SER A 156 -34.29 18.55 14.52
CA SER A 156 -34.08 18.31 13.09
C SER A 156 -33.09 17.18 12.84
N ILE A 157 -33.45 16.27 11.93
CA ILE A 157 -32.46 15.30 11.38
C ILE A 157 -31.68 15.91 10.24
N ALA A 158 -32.18 17.00 9.63
CA ALA A 158 -31.47 17.76 8.60
C ALA A 158 -30.49 18.76 9.20
N GLY A 159 -29.45 19.08 8.44
CA GLY A 159 -28.47 20.13 8.78
C GLY A 159 -27.47 19.74 9.87
N ALA A 160 -27.47 18.48 10.32
CA ALA A 160 -26.43 18.01 11.23
C ALA A 160 -25.11 17.79 10.47
N THR A 161 -24.01 18.29 11.01
CA THR A 161 -22.69 18.21 10.40
C THR A 161 -21.81 17.22 11.15
N TYR A 162 -21.02 16.44 10.39
CA TYR A 162 -20.09 15.42 10.87
C TYR A 162 -18.77 15.59 10.18
N GLY A 163 -17.66 15.53 10.92
CA GLY A 163 -16.32 15.47 10.36
C GLY A 163 -15.93 14.06 9.98
N VAL A 164 -15.23 13.92 8.86
CA VAL A 164 -14.53 12.70 8.45
C VAL A 164 -13.04 12.95 8.60
N TYR A 165 -12.33 12.08 9.30
CA TYR A 165 -10.93 12.30 9.66
C TYR A 165 -10.03 11.17 9.18
N SER A 166 -8.76 11.46 8.87
CA SER A 166 -7.77 10.45 8.51
C SER A 166 -7.11 9.78 9.72
N ASP A 167 -7.44 10.21 10.93
CA ASP A 167 -6.85 9.71 12.17
C ASP A 167 -7.91 9.62 13.29
N LYS A 168 -7.72 8.67 14.20
CA LYS A 168 -8.63 8.40 15.31
C LYS A 168 -8.70 9.54 16.34
N ASP A 169 -7.69 10.42 16.38
CA ASP A 169 -7.63 11.55 17.30
C ASP A 169 -8.35 12.78 16.73
N CYS A 170 -8.97 12.65 15.54
CA CYS A 170 -9.74 13.67 14.84
C CYS A 170 -8.96 14.97 14.62
N THR A 171 -7.66 14.88 14.33
CA THR A 171 -6.79 16.03 14.13
C THR A 171 -6.68 16.45 12.66
N LYS A 172 -6.89 15.51 11.71
CA LYS A 172 -6.76 15.74 10.26
C LYS A 172 -8.08 15.51 9.55
N GLN A 173 -8.88 16.55 9.47
CA GLN A 173 -10.19 16.49 8.80
C GLN A 173 -10.02 16.38 7.28
N LEU A 174 -10.72 15.40 6.69
CA LEU A 174 -10.75 15.16 5.24
C LEU A 174 -11.98 15.79 4.58
N ALA A 175 -13.13 15.70 5.25
CA ALA A 175 -14.39 16.21 4.72
C ALA A 175 -15.36 16.57 5.85
N THR A 176 -16.39 17.33 5.49
CA THR A 176 -17.58 17.56 6.34
C THR A 176 -18.79 17.01 5.61
N LEU A 177 -19.57 16.18 6.28
CA LEU A 177 -20.83 15.64 5.80
C LEU A 177 -21.98 16.38 6.47
N THR A 178 -22.99 16.77 5.70
CA THR A 178 -24.20 17.44 6.23
C THR A 178 -25.44 16.62 5.86
N THR A 179 -26.32 16.37 6.84
CA THR A 179 -27.52 15.58 6.60
C THR A 179 -28.60 16.38 5.88
N ASP A 180 -29.26 15.72 4.92
CA ASP A 180 -30.47 16.19 4.24
C ASP A 180 -31.75 16.03 5.11
N ASN A 181 -32.91 16.36 4.54
CA ASN A 181 -34.23 16.25 5.21
C ASN A 181 -34.60 14.80 5.57
N SER A 182 -33.95 13.80 4.98
CA SER A 182 -34.13 12.37 5.27
C SER A 182 -33.07 11.84 6.23
N GLY A 183 -32.17 12.70 6.68
CA GLY A 183 -31.07 12.38 7.56
C GLY A 183 -29.87 11.73 6.86
N ASN A 184 -29.86 11.63 5.54
CA ASN A 184 -28.73 11.08 4.78
C ASN A 184 -27.71 12.17 4.46
N THR A 185 -26.45 11.76 4.29
CA THR A 185 -25.38 12.63 3.79
C THR A 185 -25.03 12.28 2.35
N ASP A 186 -24.33 13.18 1.69
CA ASP A 186 -23.62 12.86 0.45
C ASP A 186 -22.58 11.76 0.68
N VAL A 187 -22.18 11.12 -0.42
CA VAL A 187 -21.10 10.13 -0.43
C VAL A 187 -19.75 10.83 -0.44
N VAL A 188 -18.82 10.37 0.38
CA VAL A 188 -17.43 10.81 0.35
C VAL A 188 -16.50 9.63 0.12
N GLU A 189 -15.52 9.79 -0.76
CA GLU A 189 -14.46 8.81 -0.95
C GLU A 189 -13.48 8.88 0.23
N VAL A 190 -13.17 7.74 0.80
CA VAL A 190 -12.25 7.61 1.94
C VAL A 190 -11.21 6.54 1.68
N LYS A 191 -10.01 6.72 2.22
CA LYS A 191 -8.95 5.71 2.20
C LYS A 191 -9.07 4.76 3.39
N ALA A 192 -8.56 3.55 3.26
CA ALA A 192 -8.52 2.60 4.36
C ALA A 192 -7.85 3.21 5.61
N GLY A 193 -8.48 3.04 6.76
CA GLY A 193 -8.05 3.65 8.04
C GLY A 193 -8.60 5.05 8.33
N THR A 194 -9.50 5.58 7.46
CA THR A 194 -10.28 6.81 7.74
C THR A 194 -11.31 6.55 8.86
N VAL A 195 -11.56 7.55 9.70
CA VAL A 195 -12.52 7.53 10.81
C VAL A 195 -13.44 8.75 10.79
#